data_5d5b7d0a2b759731f9bf0bdc366e0726
#
_entry.id   5d5b7d0a2b759731f9bf0bdc366e0726
#
_cell.length_a   1.000
_cell.length_b   1.000
_cell.length_c   1.000
_cell.angle_alpha   90.00
_cell.angle_beta   90.00
_cell.angle_gamma   90.00
#
_symmetry.space_group_name_H-M   'P 1'
#
loop_
_entity.id
_entity.type
_entity.pdbx_description
1 polymer ?
#
loop_
_entity_poly.entity_id
_entity_poly.type
_entity_poly.pdbx_seq_one_letter_code
_entity_poly.pdbx_strand_id
1 'polypeptide(L)'
;MDIRMIAVDLDGTLLHDDKTVSAYTVDVLRRCQARGIAVTFATAREPRVALRFAGAINPDAASYYNGARVVGFDGTQTYNALTGAQAMEIMRIVCKFRPEEKFALELDGEMRANFDISFVRGCEDYVPDDFSHTPEGRVYNVLLSRVEPGDIERIADMLPEYAMIRPCEGTMALIIPRGADKFDGVK
;
A
#
# COMPACT_ATOMS: atom_id res chain seq x y z
N MET A 1 -22.15 24.53 -4.38
CA MET A 1 -20.82 23.91 -4.31
C MET A 1 -20.81 22.79 -5.36
N ASP A 2 -19.99 22.89 -6.38
CA ASP A 2 -19.96 21.87 -7.44
C ASP A 2 -18.92 20.81 -7.09
N ILE A 3 -19.37 19.59 -6.82
CA ILE A 3 -18.50 18.44 -6.61
C ILE A 3 -17.93 18.04 -7.98
N ARG A 4 -16.60 18.03 -8.09
CA ARG A 4 -15.89 17.67 -9.31
C ARG A 4 -15.14 16.34 -9.21
N MET A 5 -14.88 15.87 -7.98
CA MET A 5 -14.16 14.63 -7.72
C MET A 5 -14.69 13.95 -6.46
N ILE A 6 -14.70 12.63 -6.50
CA ILE A 6 -14.96 11.74 -5.36
C ILE A 6 -13.69 10.91 -5.15
N ALA A 7 -12.97 11.15 -4.06
CA ALA A 7 -11.88 10.29 -3.63
C ALA A 7 -12.42 9.26 -2.62
N VAL A 8 -12.20 7.99 -2.87
CA VAL A 8 -12.75 6.90 -2.05
C VAL A 8 -11.65 5.91 -1.65
N ASP A 9 -11.62 5.59 -0.35
CA ASP A 9 -10.84 4.47 0.17
C ASP A 9 -11.55 3.14 -0.15
N LEU A 10 -10.80 2.07 -0.25
CA LEU A 10 -11.34 0.76 -0.56
C LEU A 10 -11.75 0.01 0.71
N ASP A 11 -10.82 -0.27 1.60
CA ASP A 11 -11.06 -1.11 2.77
C ASP A 11 -11.85 -0.37 3.86
N GLY A 12 -12.93 -1.01 4.31
CA GLY A 12 -13.82 -0.41 5.32
C GLY A 12 -14.64 0.79 4.83
N THR A 13 -14.58 1.12 3.52
CA THR A 13 -15.32 2.23 2.92
C THR A 13 -16.09 1.77 1.68
N LEU A 14 -15.41 1.48 0.58
CA LEU A 14 -16.03 1.04 -0.67
C LEU A 14 -16.33 -0.46 -0.67
N LEU A 15 -15.40 -1.24 -0.12
CA LEU A 15 -15.48 -2.70 -0.09
C LEU A 15 -16.26 -3.16 1.15
N HIS A 16 -17.14 -4.14 0.95
CA HIS A 16 -17.72 -4.94 2.02
C HIS A 16 -16.65 -5.82 2.70
N ASP A 17 -16.98 -6.46 3.82
CA ASP A 17 -16.07 -7.35 4.55
C ASP A 17 -15.59 -8.54 3.69
N ASP A 18 -16.43 -9.01 2.77
CA ASP A 18 -16.08 -10.06 1.80
C ASP A 18 -15.25 -9.56 0.61
N LYS A 19 -14.86 -8.28 0.62
CA LYS A 19 -14.10 -7.58 -0.42
C LYS A 19 -14.84 -7.44 -1.76
N THR A 20 -16.16 -7.46 -1.72
CA THR A 20 -16.99 -7.13 -2.90
C THR A 20 -17.45 -5.67 -2.87
N VAL A 21 -17.85 -5.16 -4.04
CA VAL A 21 -18.54 -3.87 -4.18
C VAL A 21 -19.96 -4.15 -4.65
N SER A 22 -20.97 -3.49 -4.05
CA SER A 22 -22.35 -3.69 -4.47
C SER A 22 -22.60 -3.18 -5.90
N ALA A 23 -23.46 -3.85 -6.64
CA ALA A 23 -23.87 -3.41 -7.98
C ALA A 23 -24.47 -1.99 -7.95
N TYR A 24 -25.16 -1.63 -6.88
CA TYR A 24 -25.69 -0.29 -6.65
C TYR A 24 -24.58 0.76 -6.57
N THR A 25 -23.53 0.50 -5.76
CA THR A 25 -22.39 1.41 -5.62
C THR A 25 -21.67 1.61 -6.95
N VAL A 26 -21.45 0.52 -7.70
CA VAL A 26 -20.85 0.58 -9.04
C VAL A 26 -21.68 1.45 -9.98
N ASP A 27 -23.02 1.26 -10.02
CA ASP A 27 -23.92 2.05 -10.86
C ASP A 27 -23.89 3.54 -10.49
N VAL A 28 -23.96 3.86 -9.19
CA VAL A 28 -23.93 5.25 -8.70
C VAL A 28 -22.62 5.94 -9.10
N LEU A 29 -21.47 5.33 -8.87
CA LEU A 29 -20.17 5.92 -9.20
C LEU A 29 -19.99 6.09 -10.71
N ARG A 30 -20.41 5.12 -11.53
CA ARG A 30 -20.41 5.25 -12.99
C ARG A 30 -21.33 6.40 -13.47
N ARG A 31 -22.47 6.60 -12.82
CA ARG A 31 -23.37 7.74 -13.14
C ARG A 31 -22.75 9.07 -12.71
N CYS A 32 -21.93 9.11 -11.67
CA CYS A 32 -21.14 10.29 -11.31
C CYS A 32 -20.11 10.58 -12.42
N GLN A 33 -19.35 9.58 -12.86
CA GLN A 33 -18.39 9.71 -13.96
C GLN A 33 -19.06 10.20 -15.25
N ALA A 34 -20.23 9.64 -15.60
CA ALA A 34 -21.02 10.07 -16.77
C ALA A 34 -21.49 11.54 -16.70
N ARG A 35 -21.48 12.16 -15.51
CA ARG A 35 -21.78 13.58 -15.27
C ARG A 35 -20.52 14.45 -15.14
N GLY A 36 -19.35 13.90 -15.43
CA GLY A 36 -18.09 14.63 -15.34
C GLY A 36 -17.55 14.76 -13.90
N ILE A 37 -18.06 13.98 -12.95
CA ILE A 37 -17.49 13.90 -11.60
C ILE A 37 -16.48 12.78 -11.60
N ALA A 38 -15.19 13.10 -11.45
CA ALA A 38 -14.13 12.12 -11.42
C ALA A 38 -14.22 11.22 -10.20
N VAL A 39 -13.87 9.93 -10.36
CA VAL A 39 -13.78 8.96 -9.27
C VAL A 39 -12.32 8.51 -9.12
N THR A 40 -11.74 8.73 -7.95
CA THR A 40 -10.35 8.43 -7.63
C THR A 40 -10.27 7.43 -6.48
N PHE A 41 -9.43 6.41 -6.62
CA PHE A 41 -9.10 5.52 -5.50
C PHE A 41 -7.97 6.11 -4.64
N ALA A 42 -8.11 6.02 -3.33
CA ALA A 42 -7.07 6.37 -2.36
C ALA A 42 -6.86 5.20 -1.39
N THR A 43 -5.95 4.28 -1.70
CA THR A 43 -5.85 2.99 -1.02
C THR A 43 -4.43 2.64 -0.58
N ALA A 44 -4.31 1.81 0.46
CA ALA A 44 -3.05 1.19 0.83
C ALA A 44 -2.65 0.05 -0.13
N ARG A 45 -3.61 -0.47 -0.90
CA ARG A 45 -3.41 -1.63 -1.77
C ARG A 45 -2.55 -1.31 -2.98
N GLU A 46 -1.91 -2.36 -3.51
CA GLU A 46 -1.29 -2.34 -4.83
C GLU A 46 -2.35 -2.23 -5.95
N PRO A 47 -1.97 -1.73 -7.15
CA PRO A 47 -2.92 -1.58 -8.26
C PRO A 47 -3.64 -2.88 -8.65
N ARG A 48 -2.92 -4.00 -8.76
CA ARG A 48 -3.47 -5.30 -9.16
C ARG A 48 -4.58 -5.75 -8.20
N VAL A 49 -4.33 -5.66 -6.89
CA VAL A 49 -5.29 -6.06 -5.86
C VAL A 49 -6.47 -5.07 -5.80
N ALA A 50 -6.20 -3.77 -5.87
CA ALA A 50 -7.25 -2.75 -5.90
C ALA A 50 -8.21 -2.94 -7.08
N LEU A 51 -7.67 -3.16 -8.28
CA LEU A 51 -8.47 -3.37 -9.49
C LEU A 51 -9.17 -4.72 -9.51
N ARG A 52 -8.59 -5.76 -8.91
CA ARG A 52 -9.26 -7.07 -8.73
C ARG A 52 -10.57 -6.94 -7.95
N PHE A 53 -10.60 -6.10 -6.91
CA PHE A 53 -11.78 -5.94 -6.06
C PHE A 53 -12.74 -4.85 -6.57
N ALA A 54 -12.22 -3.75 -7.07
CA ALA A 54 -13.02 -2.58 -7.42
C ALA A 54 -12.92 -2.15 -8.90
N GLY A 55 -12.28 -2.96 -9.75
CA GLY A 55 -12.07 -2.65 -11.18
C GLY A 55 -13.34 -2.45 -11.98
N ALA A 56 -14.49 -2.93 -11.50
CA ALA A 56 -15.78 -2.64 -12.13
C ALA A 56 -16.12 -1.14 -12.17
N ILE A 57 -15.51 -0.30 -11.32
CA ILE A 57 -15.72 1.15 -11.29
C ILE A 57 -14.86 1.85 -12.35
N ASN A 58 -13.65 1.34 -12.62
CA ASN A 58 -12.66 1.94 -13.51
C ASN A 58 -12.33 3.38 -13.10
N PRO A 59 -11.49 3.60 -12.06
CA PRO A 59 -11.22 4.92 -11.52
C PRO A 59 -10.51 5.82 -12.56
N ASP A 60 -10.84 7.12 -12.54
CA ASP A 60 -10.24 8.13 -13.45
C ASP A 60 -8.81 8.49 -13.04
N ALA A 61 -8.47 8.33 -11.77
CA ALA A 61 -7.14 8.48 -11.19
C ALA A 61 -7.00 7.57 -9.97
N ALA A 62 -5.81 7.35 -9.46
CA ALA A 62 -5.64 6.54 -8.26
C ALA A 62 -4.36 6.85 -7.49
N SER A 63 -4.46 6.77 -6.18
CA SER A 63 -3.37 6.79 -5.21
C SER A 63 -3.26 5.42 -4.57
N TYR A 64 -2.22 4.67 -4.90
CA TYR A 64 -1.93 3.32 -4.42
C TYR A 64 -0.81 3.34 -3.37
N TYR A 65 -0.66 2.24 -2.60
CA TYR A 65 0.40 2.10 -1.60
C TYR A 65 0.45 3.29 -0.62
N ASN A 66 -0.73 3.74 -0.14
CA ASN A 66 -0.84 4.94 0.71
C ASN A 66 -0.26 6.22 0.09
N GLY A 67 -0.33 6.40 -1.22
CA GLY A 67 0.23 7.57 -1.90
C GLY A 67 1.65 7.39 -2.45
N ALA A 68 2.25 6.22 -2.25
CA ALA A 68 3.58 5.95 -2.78
C ALA A 68 3.62 5.76 -4.31
N ARG A 69 2.47 5.45 -4.93
CA ARG A 69 2.28 5.47 -6.38
C ARG A 69 0.99 6.19 -6.72
N VAL A 70 1.07 7.23 -7.52
CA VAL A 70 -0.09 8.00 -7.98
C VAL A 70 -0.19 7.88 -9.50
N VAL A 71 -1.40 7.60 -9.97
CA VAL A 71 -1.77 7.61 -11.39
C VAL A 71 -2.73 8.79 -11.59
N GLY A 72 -2.29 9.80 -12.33
CA GLY A 72 -3.05 11.00 -12.63
C GLY A 72 -4.13 10.78 -13.70
N PHE A 73 -5.00 11.76 -13.88
CA PHE A 73 -6.08 11.77 -14.89
C PHE A 73 -5.59 11.65 -16.34
N ASP A 74 -4.39 12.08 -16.61
CA ASP A 74 -3.73 12.02 -17.92
C ASP A 74 -2.89 10.73 -18.10
N GLY A 75 -2.95 9.82 -17.13
CA GLY A 75 -2.17 8.59 -17.10
C GLY A 75 -0.72 8.78 -16.65
N THR A 76 -0.30 10.00 -16.28
CA THR A 76 1.02 10.20 -15.67
C THR A 76 1.15 9.43 -14.38
N GLN A 77 2.36 8.96 -14.06
CA GLN A 77 2.63 8.21 -12.85
C GLN A 77 3.75 8.86 -12.07
N THR A 78 3.51 9.07 -10.79
CA THR A 78 4.52 9.52 -9.84
C THR A 78 4.76 8.47 -8.77
N TYR A 79 5.98 8.43 -8.26
CA TYR A 79 6.43 7.41 -7.33
C TYR A 79 7.19 8.04 -6.17
N ASN A 80 6.80 7.69 -4.96
CA ASN A 80 7.55 7.90 -3.74
C ASN A 80 7.83 6.51 -3.15
N ALA A 81 8.95 5.91 -3.53
CA ALA A 81 9.29 4.53 -3.18
C ALA A 81 10.71 4.47 -2.63
N LEU A 82 10.96 3.46 -1.80
CA LEU A 82 12.30 3.10 -1.36
C LEU A 82 13.05 2.42 -2.51
N THR A 83 14.36 2.57 -2.53
CA THR A 83 15.22 1.68 -3.31
C THR A 83 15.42 0.35 -2.58
N GLY A 84 15.79 -0.72 -3.28
CA GLY A 84 16.13 -1.98 -2.64
C GLY A 84 17.23 -1.84 -1.57
N ALA A 85 18.23 -0.99 -1.81
CA ALA A 85 19.29 -0.71 -0.83
C ALA A 85 18.75 -0.08 0.46
N GLN A 86 17.81 0.86 0.34
CA GLN A 86 17.13 1.47 1.48
C GLN A 86 16.26 0.47 2.25
N ALA A 87 15.55 -0.41 1.54
CA ALA A 87 14.79 -1.49 2.17
C ALA A 87 15.70 -2.43 2.95
N MET A 88 16.83 -2.84 2.38
CA MET A 88 17.83 -3.67 3.07
C MET A 88 18.47 -2.96 4.27
N GLU A 89 18.69 -1.66 4.21
CA GLU A 89 19.15 -0.86 5.34
C GLU A 89 18.13 -0.87 6.47
N ILE A 90 16.85 -0.63 6.17
CA ILE A 90 15.75 -0.69 7.13
C ILE A 90 15.69 -2.07 7.80
N MET A 91 15.73 -3.15 7.02
CA MET A 91 15.70 -4.51 7.57
C MET A 91 16.87 -4.76 8.52
N ARG A 92 18.09 -4.31 8.16
CA ARG A 92 19.26 -4.42 9.06
C ARG A 92 19.10 -3.61 10.35
N ILE A 93 18.50 -2.43 10.28
CA ILE A 93 18.21 -1.61 11.46
C ILE A 93 17.23 -2.34 12.37
N VAL A 94 16.14 -2.86 11.82
CA VAL A 94 15.13 -3.61 12.59
C VAL A 94 15.74 -4.88 13.22
N CYS A 95 16.56 -5.64 12.46
CA CYS A 95 17.21 -6.84 12.97
C CYS A 95 18.17 -6.59 14.12
N LYS A 96 18.77 -5.39 14.27
CA LYS A 96 19.58 -5.07 15.46
C LYS A 96 18.76 -5.06 16.74
N PHE A 97 17.49 -4.69 16.64
CA PHE A 97 16.56 -4.66 17.77
C PHE A 97 15.75 -5.96 17.86
N ARG A 98 15.38 -6.56 16.72
CA ARG A 98 14.56 -7.77 16.60
C ARG A 98 15.24 -8.77 15.65
N PRO A 99 16.24 -9.55 16.13
CA PRO A 99 17.04 -10.45 15.27
C PRO A 99 16.21 -11.51 14.52
N GLU A 100 15.09 -11.96 15.11
CA GLU A 100 14.21 -12.98 14.54
C GLU A 100 13.04 -12.41 13.71
N GLU A 101 13.05 -11.08 13.42
CA GLU A 101 11.97 -10.46 12.65
C GLU A 101 11.88 -11.06 11.25
N LYS A 102 10.64 -11.22 10.82
CA LYS A 102 10.31 -11.68 9.46
C LYS A 102 9.76 -10.52 8.64
N PHE A 103 10.13 -10.51 7.38
CA PHE A 103 9.83 -9.39 6.48
C PHE A 103 9.09 -9.84 5.25
N ALA A 104 8.21 -8.96 4.77
CA ALA A 104 7.77 -8.99 3.38
C ALA A 104 8.03 -7.63 2.74
N LEU A 105 8.41 -7.64 1.47
CA LEU A 105 8.64 -6.44 0.67
C LEU A 105 7.59 -6.38 -0.45
N GLU A 106 6.96 -5.25 -0.59
CA GLU A 106 6.04 -4.99 -1.68
C GLU A 106 6.74 -4.18 -2.77
N LEU A 107 6.93 -4.81 -3.91
CA LEU A 107 7.58 -4.26 -5.09
C LEU A 107 6.55 -3.91 -6.18
N ASP A 108 6.99 -3.54 -7.37
CA ASP A 108 6.11 -3.25 -8.53
C ASP A 108 5.30 -4.49 -8.96
N GLY A 109 4.19 -4.73 -8.26
CA GLY A 109 3.25 -5.83 -8.56
C GLY A 109 3.68 -7.21 -8.04
N GLU A 110 4.67 -7.27 -7.17
CA GLU A 110 5.15 -8.51 -6.55
C GLU A 110 5.33 -8.34 -5.04
N MET A 111 4.88 -9.32 -4.29
CA MET A 111 5.14 -9.44 -2.86
C MET A 111 6.22 -10.50 -2.66
N ARG A 112 7.32 -10.16 -1.98
CA ARG A 112 8.38 -11.10 -1.58
C ARG A 112 8.42 -11.23 -0.07
N ALA A 113 8.61 -12.43 0.46
CA ALA A 113 8.61 -12.65 1.90
C ALA A 113 9.53 -13.80 2.32
N ASN A 114 10.13 -13.68 3.54
CA ASN A 114 10.89 -14.77 4.16
C ASN A 114 10.06 -15.57 5.18
N PHE A 115 8.74 -15.44 5.10
CA PHE A 115 7.78 -16.22 5.90
C PHE A 115 6.50 -16.42 5.08
N ASP A 116 5.63 -17.34 5.53
CA ASP A 116 4.33 -17.51 4.90
C ASP A 116 3.43 -16.30 5.20
N ILE A 117 3.08 -15.54 4.16
CA ILE A 117 2.18 -14.38 4.21
C ILE A 117 0.85 -14.65 3.47
N SER A 118 0.62 -15.86 2.99
CA SER A 118 -0.57 -16.22 2.21
C SER A 118 -1.88 -16.02 2.97
N PHE A 119 -1.84 -15.95 4.31
CA PHE A 119 -2.99 -15.64 5.15
C PHE A 119 -3.47 -14.18 5.02
N VAL A 120 -2.62 -13.29 4.51
CA VAL A 120 -3.00 -11.90 4.21
C VAL A 120 -3.68 -11.87 2.84
N ARG A 121 -4.95 -11.47 2.84
CA ARG A 121 -5.76 -11.45 1.61
C ARG A 121 -5.17 -10.49 0.56
N GLY A 122 -4.83 -11.03 -0.59
CA GLY A 122 -4.14 -10.32 -1.68
C GLY A 122 -2.65 -10.63 -1.76
N CYS A 123 -2.10 -11.39 -0.79
CA CYS A 123 -0.71 -11.83 -0.77
C CYS A 123 -0.57 -13.34 -1.02
N GLU A 124 -1.62 -13.99 -1.53
CA GLU A 124 -1.67 -15.45 -1.75
C GLU A 124 -0.58 -15.93 -2.72
N ASP A 125 -0.21 -15.07 -3.69
CA ASP A 125 0.78 -15.35 -4.75
C ASP A 125 2.17 -14.77 -4.44
N TYR A 126 2.55 -14.65 -3.15
CA TYR A 126 3.86 -14.10 -2.79
C TYR A 126 5.02 -14.99 -3.28
N VAL A 127 6.17 -14.37 -3.51
CA VAL A 127 7.41 -15.05 -3.89
C VAL A 127 8.28 -15.23 -2.64
N PRO A 128 8.63 -16.47 -2.26
CA PRO A 128 9.59 -16.71 -1.18
C PRO A 128 10.95 -16.08 -1.50
N ASP A 129 11.51 -15.32 -0.55
CA ASP A 129 12.81 -14.67 -0.69
C ASP A 129 13.50 -14.63 0.67
N ASP A 130 14.75 -15.01 0.74
CA ASP A 130 15.56 -14.96 1.97
C ASP A 130 16.25 -13.61 2.20
N PHE A 131 16.11 -12.70 1.22
CA PHE A 131 16.73 -11.37 1.20
C PHE A 131 18.26 -11.41 1.33
N SER A 132 18.89 -12.47 0.84
CA SER A 132 20.35 -12.56 0.74
C SER A 132 20.93 -11.58 -0.30
N HIS A 133 20.11 -11.14 -1.23
CA HIS A 133 20.44 -10.16 -2.26
C HIS A 133 19.57 -8.92 -2.16
N THR A 134 20.12 -7.78 -2.56
CA THR A 134 19.35 -6.53 -2.64
C THR A 134 18.29 -6.63 -3.74
N PRO A 135 17.01 -6.47 -3.43
CA PRO A 135 15.97 -6.50 -4.45
C PRO A 135 16.12 -5.34 -5.44
N GLU A 136 15.88 -5.63 -6.70
CA GLU A 136 15.83 -4.62 -7.77
C GLU A 136 14.43 -3.96 -7.83
N GLY A 137 14.38 -2.73 -8.34
CA GLY A 137 13.12 -2.00 -8.51
C GLY A 137 12.73 -1.14 -7.32
N ARG A 138 11.47 -0.73 -7.32
CA ARG A 138 10.86 0.12 -6.27
C ARG A 138 10.29 -0.74 -5.17
N VAL A 139 10.57 -0.38 -3.92
CA VAL A 139 9.97 -1.00 -2.74
C VAL A 139 8.98 0.01 -2.13
N TYR A 140 7.69 -0.33 -2.14
CA TYR A 140 6.64 0.54 -1.64
C TYR A 140 6.42 0.42 -0.15
N ASN A 141 6.67 -0.75 0.40
CA ASN A 141 6.70 -0.95 1.85
C ASN A 141 7.58 -2.14 2.25
N VAL A 142 8.02 -2.09 3.52
CA VAL A 142 8.65 -3.20 4.23
C VAL A 142 7.68 -3.60 5.35
N LEU A 143 7.08 -4.77 5.23
CA LEU A 143 6.15 -5.31 6.22
C LEU A 143 6.92 -6.09 7.27
N LEU A 144 6.61 -5.82 8.54
CA LEU A 144 7.06 -6.56 9.71
C LEU A 144 5.98 -7.55 10.14
N SER A 145 6.36 -8.82 10.35
CA SER A 145 5.40 -9.90 10.59
C SER A 145 4.71 -9.81 11.94
N ARG A 146 5.41 -9.28 12.94
CA ARG A 146 4.90 -9.16 14.29
C ARG A 146 5.57 -8.01 15.02
N VAL A 147 4.78 -7.05 15.48
CA VAL A 147 5.26 -5.87 16.22
C VAL A 147 4.37 -5.67 17.45
N GLU A 148 4.99 -5.58 18.61
CA GLU A 148 4.27 -5.23 19.85
C GLU A 148 4.07 -3.71 19.90
N PRO A 149 3.00 -3.20 20.57
CA PRO A 149 2.70 -1.76 20.57
C PRO A 149 3.87 -0.85 20.95
N GLY A 150 4.70 -1.23 21.93
CA GLY A 150 5.87 -0.46 22.34
C GLY A 150 7.07 -0.52 21.37
N ASP A 151 7.05 -1.41 20.40
CA ASP A 151 8.15 -1.55 19.43
C ASP A 151 8.04 -0.52 18.32
N ILE A 152 6.81 -0.06 17.99
CA ILE A 152 6.58 0.89 16.90
C ILE A 152 7.34 2.20 17.16
N GLU A 153 7.24 2.74 18.37
CA GLU A 153 7.95 3.97 18.77
C GLU A 153 9.47 3.78 18.70
N ARG A 154 9.96 2.66 19.25
CA ARG A 154 11.40 2.34 19.24
C ARG A 154 11.95 2.17 17.82
N ILE A 155 11.20 1.50 16.95
CA ILE A 155 11.59 1.34 15.55
C ILE A 155 11.55 2.70 14.87
N ALA A 156 10.51 3.52 15.09
CA ALA A 156 10.39 4.86 14.53
C ALA A 156 11.61 5.75 14.82
N ASP A 157 12.12 5.69 16.07
CA ASP A 157 13.30 6.46 16.49
C ASP A 157 14.61 6.01 15.82
N MET A 158 14.66 4.76 15.34
CA MET A 158 15.83 4.20 14.65
C MET A 158 15.79 4.34 13.13
N LEU A 159 14.61 4.63 12.56
CA LEU A 159 14.46 4.70 11.11
C LEU A 159 15.17 5.92 10.51
N PRO A 160 15.75 5.78 9.33
CA PRO A 160 16.26 6.92 8.58
C PRO A 160 15.16 7.94 8.25
N GLU A 161 15.53 9.21 8.05
CA GLU A 161 14.58 10.29 7.76
C GLU A 161 13.68 10.06 6.55
N TYR A 162 14.11 9.24 5.60
CA TYR A 162 13.33 8.92 4.40
C TYR A 162 12.23 7.87 4.62
N ALA A 163 12.13 7.26 5.81
CA ALA A 163 11.17 6.21 6.13
C ALA A 163 10.34 6.54 7.37
N MET A 164 9.19 5.91 7.49
CA MET A 164 8.33 5.97 8.66
C MET A 164 7.60 4.65 8.86
N ILE A 165 7.26 4.31 10.11
CA ILE A 165 6.52 3.11 10.44
C ILE A 165 5.05 3.45 10.75
N ARG A 166 4.14 2.59 10.34
CA ARG A 166 2.71 2.65 10.68
C ARG A 166 2.21 1.27 11.11
N PRO A 167 1.30 1.19 12.09
CA PRO A 167 0.63 -0.06 12.41
C PRO A 167 -0.20 -0.53 11.21
N CYS A 168 -0.31 -1.85 11.06
CA CYS A 168 -1.16 -2.53 10.10
C CYS A 168 -2.14 -3.45 10.84
N GLU A 169 -2.90 -4.27 10.13
CA GLU A 169 -3.84 -5.21 10.72
C GLU A 169 -3.15 -6.19 11.68
N GLY A 170 -3.81 -6.46 12.82
CA GLY A 170 -3.30 -7.37 13.84
C GLY A 170 -2.04 -6.86 14.52
N THR A 171 -0.98 -7.66 14.51
CA THR A 171 0.33 -7.35 15.10
C THR A 171 1.35 -6.95 14.04
N MET A 172 0.95 -6.71 12.80
CA MET A 172 1.85 -6.31 11.72
C MET A 172 2.09 -4.80 11.71
N ALA A 173 3.20 -4.39 11.12
CA ALA A 173 3.48 -2.98 10.84
C ALA A 173 4.11 -2.82 9.45
N LEU A 174 3.89 -1.65 8.86
CA LEU A 174 4.45 -1.26 7.58
C LEU A 174 5.47 -0.15 7.78
N ILE A 175 6.67 -0.33 7.25
CA ILE A 175 7.61 0.77 7.06
C ILE A 175 7.48 1.23 5.61
N ILE A 176 7.14 2.49 5.44
CA ILE A 176 6.82 3.13 4.16
C ILE A 176 7.74 4.32 3.92
N PRO A 177 7.89 4.79 2.67
CA PRO A 177 8.58 6.04 2.38
C PRO A 177 7.93 7.21 3.13
N ARG A 178 8.75 8.10 3.69
CA ARG A 178 8.23 9.32 4.30
C ARG A 178 7.56 10.19 3.23
N GLY A 179 6.40 10.75 3.57
CA GLY A 179 5.57 11.52 2.64
C GLY A 179 4.68 10.66 1.74
N ALA A 180 4.70 9.33 1.86
CA ALA A 180 3.65 8.49 1.30
C ALA A 180 2.39 8.66 2.16
N ASP A 181 1.41 9.40 1.64
CA ASP A 181 0.15 9.69 2.31
C ASP A 181 -1.00 9.70 1.29
N LYS A 182 -2.14 9.10 1.65
CA LYS A 182 -3.33 9.02 0.79
C LYS A 182 -3.85 10.40 0.40
N PHE A 183 -3.81 11.35 1.32
CA PHE A 183 -4.31 12.71 1.09
C PHE A 183 -3.42 13.47 0.10
N ASP A 184 -2.11 13.36 0.22
CA ASP A 184 -1.18 14.00 -0.72
C ASP A 184 -1.24 13.34 -2.10
N GLY A 185 -1.56 12.04 -2.16
CA GLY A 185 -1.72 11.31 -3.41
C GLY A 185 -3.00 11.64 -4.19
N VAL A 186 -3.93 12.44 -3.64
CA VAL A 186 -5.18 12.86 -4.33
C VAL A 186 -5.28 14.36 -4.55
N LYS A 187 -4.25 15.13 -4.23
CA LYS A 187 -4.11 16.57 -4.55
C LYS A 187 -3.66 16.77 -5.99
#